data_29c6062c650e1d465cb0f2d938830e7d
#
_entry.id   29c6062c650e1d465cb0f2d938830e7d
#
_cell.length_a   1.000
_cell.length_b   1.000
_cell.length_c   1.000
_cell.angle_alpha   90.00
_cell.angle_beta   90.00
_cell.angle_gamma   90.00
#
_symmetry.space_group_name_H-M   'P 1'
#
loop_
_entity.id
_entity.type
_entity.pdbx_description
1 polymer ?
#
loop_
_entity_poly.entity_id
_entity_poly.type
_entity_poly.pdbx_seq_one_letter_code
_entity_poly.pdbx_strand_id
1 'polypeptide(L)'
;DHDTGRGLAADIDPRFPGDEAWGSNQDALYTAQGKVIEGVKHPRQTNFAIWWDGDELRELLDKNQISKWDWKTGQTTPLLTAECMTSNNGTKATPALSADILGDWREELILRAEDNKSLRIYATPYSTDRRLATLMHDPQYRVSIAWQNTAYNQPPHTSFHLGAGMRTPKPAAIVTRKASQ
;
A
#
# COMPACT_ATOMS: atom_id res chain seq x y z
N ASP A 1 0.83 6.62 29.31
CA ASP A 1 0.34 5.57 28.40
C ASP A 1 -0.76 6.16 27.54
N HIS A 2 -0.55 6.21 26.23
CA HIS A 2 -1.53 6.66 25.25
C HIS A 2 -1.86 5.50 24.31
N ASP A 3 -3.13 5.37 23.94
CA ASP A 3 -3.52 4.50 22.85
C ASP A 3 -2.92 5.03 21.55
N THR A 4 -2.17 4.21 20.82
CA THR A 4 -1.61 4.57 19.52
C THR A 4 -2.70 4.82 18.48
N GLY A 5 -3.90 4.33 18.70
CA GLY A 5 -5.00 4.40 17.75
C GLY A 5 -4.74 3.48 16.57
N ARG A 6 -4.41 4.06 15.41
CA ARG A 6 -4.00 3.30 14.22
C ARG A 6 -2.52 3.48 13.97
N GLY A 7 -1.91 2.47 13.38
CA GLY A 7 -0.55 2.51 12.88
C GLY A 7 -0.47 1.97 11.45
N LEU A 8 0.53 2.41 10.73
CA LEU A 8 0.84 1.96 9.39
C LEU A 8 2.33 1.69 9.29
N ALA A 9 2.70 0.68 8.51
CA ALA A 9 4.07 0.45 8.08
C ALA A 9 4.11 0.40 6.56
N ALA A 10 5.05 1.12 5.96
CA ALA A 10 5.27 1.17 4.52
C ALA A 10 6.64 1.77 4.21
N ASP A 11 7.30 1.32 3.16
CA ASP A 11 8.52 1.94 2.65
C ASP A 11 8.15 3.27 1.97
N ILE A 12 8.42 4.38 2.66
CA ILE A 12 8.12 5.75 2.19
C ILE A 12 9.34 6.66 2.20
N ASP A 13 10.49 6.19 2.70
CA ASP A 13 11.72 6.95 2.79
C ASP A 13 12.93 6.13 2.30
N PRO A 14 13.42 6.37 1.08
CA PRO A 14 14.48 5.57 0.47
C PRO A 14 15.84 5.67 1.15
N ARG A 15 16.00 6.54 2.16
CA ARG A 15 17.23 6.68 2.94
C ARG A 15 17.44 5.52 3.93
N PHE A 16 16.37 4.86 4.32
CA PHE A 16 16.38 3.79 5.31
C PHE A 16 15.88 2.49 4.67
N PRO A 17 16.58 1.36 4.84
CA PRO A 17 16.13 0.11 4.28
C PRO A 17 14.97 -0.49 5.09
N GLY A 18 13.92 -0.89 4.39
CA GLY A 18 12.71 -1.49 4.96
C GLY A 18 11.61 -0.46 5.21
N ASP A 19 10.49 -0.93 5.73
CA ASP A 19 9.32 -0.10 5.97
C ASP A 19 9.54 0.87 7.14
N GLU A 20 9.11 2.11 6.98
CA GLU A 20 8.89 3.03 8.09
C GLU A 20 7.59 2.67 8.80
N ALA A 21 7.53 3.00 10.11
CA ALA A 21 6.35 2.79 10.93
C ALA A 21 5.94 4.07 11.67
N TRP A 22 4.64 4.35 11.71
CA TRP A 22 4.08 5.49 12.43
C TRP A 22 2.67 5.20 12.94
N GLY A 23 2.21 6.01 13.88
CA GLY A 23 0.88 5.89 14.47
C GLY A 23 0.14 7.22 14.52
N SER A 24 -1.19 7.16 14.57
CA SER A 24 -2.05 8.35 14.56
C SER A 24 -1.89 9.24 15.80
N ASN A 25 -1.49 8.67 16.93
CA ASN A 25 -1.29 9.35 18.21
C ASN A 25 0.20 9.34 18.62
N GLN A 26 1.11 9.23 17.67
CA GLN A 26 2.54 9.28 17.88
C GLN A 26 3.11 10.49 17.12
N ASP A 27 4.17 11.08 17.64
CA ASP A 27 4.81 12.24 17.01
C ASP A 27 6.04 11.87 16.16
N ALA A 28 6.38 10.59 16.09
CA ALA A 28 7.59 10.12 15.46
C ALA A 28 7.33 9.16 14.30
N LEU A 29 8.22 9.22 13.30
CA LEU A 29 8.39 8.24 12.25
C LEU A 29 9.56 7.33 12.64
N TYR A 30 9.38 6.02 12.54
CA TYR A 30 10.37 5.04 12.94
C TYR A 30 10.87 4.26 11.74
N THR A 31 12.17 3.97 11.71
CA THR A 31 12.74 3.01 10.75
C THR A 31 12.30 1.58 11.08
N ALA A 32 12.50 0.64 10.15
CA ALA A 32 12.29 -0.80 10.36
C ALA A 32 13.06 -1.38 11.58
N GLN A 33 14.13 -0.71 12.05
CA GLN A 33 14.89 -1.08 13.24
C GLN A 33 14.37 -0.40 14.52
N GLY A 34 13.27 0.34 14.45
CA GLY A 34 12.69 1.04 15.60
C GLY A 34 13.42 2.31 16.02
N LYS A 35 14.28 2.87 15.17
CA LYS A 35 14.94 4.16 15.42
C LYS A 35 14.08 5.31 14.92
N VAL A 36 14.01 6.40 15.70
CA VAL A 36 13.32 7.61 15.29
C VAL A 36 14.07 8.27 14.12
N ILE A 37 13.31 8.68 13.11
CA ILE A 37 13.81 9.51 12.00
C ILE A 37 13.66 10.97 12.40
N GLU A 38 14.80 11.60 12.66
CA GLU A 38 14.84 12.97 13.13
C GLU A 38 14.56 13.99 12.00
N GLY A 39 13.98 15.13 12.36
CA GLY A 39 13.82 16.29 11.48
C GLY A 39 12.67 16.22 10.48
N VAL A 40 11.88 15.15 10.45
CA VAL A 40 10.68 15.05 9.61
C VAL A 40 9.47 14.64 10.45
N LYS A 41 8.29 15.19 10.10
CA LYS A 41 7.02 14.73 10.66
C LYS A 41 6.56 13.50 9.88
N HIS A 42 5.95 12.55 10.57
CA HIS A 42 5.31 11.43 9.90
C HIS A 42 4.08 11.86 9.08
N PRO A 43 3.65 11.07 8.08
CA PRO A 43 2.39 11.32 7.38
C PRO A 43 1.19 11.28 8.35
N ARG A 44 0.16 12.06 8.05
CA ARG A 44 -1.10 12.02 8.82
C ARG A 44 -1.95 10.79 8.51
N GLN A 45 -1.83 10.27 7.30
CA GLN A 45 -2.56 9.08 6.86
C GLN A 45 -1.99 7.84 7.56
N THR A 46 -2.87 7.04 8.16
CA THR A 46 -2.53 5.82 8.91
C THR A 46 -3.44 4.65 8.53
N ASN A 47 -4.21 4.78 7.44
CA ASN A 47 -5.21 3.78 7.08
C ASN A 47 -4.67 2.73 6.12
N PHE A 48 -4.14 3.14 4.97
CA PHE A 48 -3.69 2.24 3.92
C PHE A 48 -2.48 2.80 3.16
N ALA A 49 -1.74 1.91 2.52
CA ALA A 49 -0.69 2.23 1.56
C ALA A 49 -0.86 1.38 0.30
N ILE A 50 -0.34 1.85 -0.83
CA ILE A 50 -0.51 1.25 -2.15
C ILE A 50 0.76 1.46 -2.96
N TRP A 51 1.17 0.50 -3.79
CA TRP A 51 2.18 0.73 -4.82
C TRP A 51 1.49 1.31 -6.06
N TRP A 52 1.68 2.60 -6.30
CA TRP A 52 0.90 3.31 -7.30
C TRP A 52 1.73 3.95 -8.40
N ASP A 53 2.75 4.71 -8.08
CA ASP A 53 3.52 5.41 -9.09
C ASP A 53 4.64 4.56 -9.75
N GLY A 54 5.67 5.16 -10.29
CA GLY A 54 6.71 4.46 -11.05
C GLY A 54 7.90 3.97 -10.21
N ASP A 55 8.00 4.38 -8.94
CA ASP A 55 9.07 3.95 -8.03
C ASP A 55 8.62 2.84 -7.06
N GLU A 56 9.54 2.28 -6.27
CA GLU A 56 9.23 1.19 -5.35
C GLU A 56 8.68 1.65 -3.99
N LEU A 57 8.64 2.96 -3.72
CA LEU A 57 8.06 3.47 -2.49
C LEU A 57 6.54 3.37 -2.53
N ARG A 58 5.94 3.26 -1.37
CA ARG A 58 4.46 3.20 -1.29
C ARG A 58 3.86 4.59 -1.16
N GLU A 59 2.74 4.78 -1.81
CA GLU A 59 1.85 5.91 -1.63
C GLU A 59 0.88 5.65 -0.49
N LEU A 60 0.37 6.74 0.08
CA LEU A 60 -0.63 6.73 1.14
C LEU A 60 -2.03 6.69 0.53
N LEU A 61 -2.81 5.69 0.89
CA LEU A 61 -4.21 5.58 0.48
C LEU A 61 -5.11 5.85 1.68
N ASP A 62 -5.93 6.88 1.59
CA ASP A 62 -6.92 7.21 2.61
C ASP A 62 -8.24 7.64 1.96
N LYS A 63 -9.32 6.99 2.35
CA LYS A 63 -10.68 7.21 1.78
C LYS A 63 -10.69 7.02 0.27
N ASN A 64 -10.83 8.11 -0.48
CA ASN A 64 -10.87 8.15 -1.93
C ASN A 64 -9.65 8.84 -2.56
N GLN A 65 -8.55 8.96 -1.79
CA GLN A 65 -7.37 9.70 -2.23
C GLN A 65 -6.10 8.85 -2.11
N ILE A 66 -5.28 8.87 -3.16
CA ILE A 66 -3.89 8.40 -3.15
C ILE A 66 -2.99 9.61 -3.14
N SER A 67 -1.99 9.61 -2.25
CA SER A 67 -1.05 10.72 -2.09
C SER A 67 0.37 10.23 -1.93
N LYS A 68 1.32 10.93 -2.55
CA LYS A 68 2.77 10.74 -2.33
C LYS A 68 3.23 11.54 -1.13
N TRP A 69 3.96 10.91 -0.22
CA TRP A 69 4.67 11.61 0.83
C TRP A 69 6.09 11.93 0.40
N ASP A 70 6.47 13.19 0.54
CA ASP A 70 7.83 13.66 0.25
C ASP A 70 8.66 13.58 1.53
N TRP A 71 9.54 12.59 1.59
CA TRP A 71 10.44 12.36 2.72
C TRP A 71 11.46 13.49 2.98
N LYS A 72 11.70 14.37 2.02
CA LYS A 72 12.60 15.54 2.18
C LYS A 72 11.91 16.67 2.89
N THR A 73 10.65 16.89 2.60
CA THR A 73 9.89 18.06 3.08
C THR A 73 8.85 17.70 4.14
N GLY A 74 8.50 16.40 4.28
CA GLY A 74 7.40 15.94 5.12
C GLY A 74 6.02 16.39 4.63
N GLN A 75 5.90 16.73 3.35
CA GLN A 75 4.64 17.15 2.73
C GLN A 75 3.99 16.00 1.98
N THR A 76 2.68 16.07 1.84
CA THR A 76 1.89 15.08 1.11
C THR A 76 1.24 15.74 -0.10
N THR A 77 1.44 15.15 -1.28
CA THR A 77 0.88 15.62 -2.55
C THR A 77 -0.13 14.62 -3.09
N PRO A 78 -1.38 15.02 -3.39
CA PRO A 78 -2.36 14.14 -4.01
C PRO A 78 -1.92 13.71 -5.42
N LEU A 79 -2.03 12.40 -5.71
CA LEU A 79 -1.81 11.81 -7.04
C LEU A 79 -3.12 11.43 -7.71
N LEU A 80 -4.10 10.99 -6.92
CA LEU A 80 -5.46 10.66 -7.35
C LEU A 80 -6.45 11.14 -6.30
N THR A 81 -7.52 11.79 -6.72
CA THR A 81 -8.74 11.98 -5.93
C THR A 81 -9.92 11.40 -6.71
N ALA A 82 -10.48 10.31 -6.20
CA ALA A 82 -11.57 9.58 -6.85
C ALA A 82 -12.92 10.23 -6.48
N GLU A 83 -13.34 11.23 -7.25
CA GLU A 83 -14.57 11.97 -7.00
C GLU A 83 -15.81 11.07 -7.05
N CYS A 84 -16.77 11.33 -6.16
CA CYS A 84 -18.01 10.56 -6.01
C CYS A 84 -17.78 9.08 -5.62
N MET A 85 -16.59 8.77 -5.12
CA MET A 85 -16.24 7.44 -4.62
C MET A 85 -15.91 7.48 -3.15
N THR A 86 -16.09 6.36 -2.47
CA THR A 86 -15.85 6.27 -1.03
C THR A 86 -15.31 4.91 -0.63
N SER A 87 -14.66 4.86 0.53
CA SER A 87 -14.22 3.64 1.19
C SER A 87 -15.39 2.88 1.83
N ASN A 88 -15.15 1.61 2.22
CA ASN A 88 -16.20 0.75 2.79
C ASN A 88 -16.60 1.14 4.22
N ASN A 89 -15.75 1.84 4.93
CA ASN A 89 -16.05 2.32 6.29
C ASN A 89 -15.43 3.71 6.53
N GLY A 90 -16.02 4.47 7.44
CA GLY A 90 -15.69 5.87 7.61
C GLY A 90 -14.30 6.12 8.21
N THR A 91 -13.96 5.43 9.29
CA THR A 91 -12.73 5.72 10.05
C THR A 91 -11.53 4.91 9.58
N LYS A 92 -11.74 3.68 9.15
CA LYS A 92 -10.66 2.79 8.70
C LYS A 92 -10.34 2.95 7.22
N ALA A 93 -11.23 3.60 6.50
CA ALA A 93 -11.08 3.98 5.09
C ALA A 93 -10.61 2.83 4.17
N THR A 94 -11.09 1.61 4.45
CA THR A 94 -10.74 0.40 3.70
C THR A 94 -11.30 0.50 2.28
N PRO A 95 -10.49 0.32 1.24
CA PRO A 95 -11.00 0.24 -0.13
C PRO A 95 -11.89 -1.00 -0.31
N ALA A 96 -12.65 -1.07 -1.38
CA ALA A 96 -13.30 -2.33 -1.76
C ALA A 96 -12.24 -3.40 -2.08
N LEU A 97 -11.17 -2.99 -2.78
CA LEU A 97 -9.98 -3.80 -3.01
C LEU A 97 -8.79 -2.89 -3.32
N SER A 98 -7.60 -3.26 -2.84
CA SER A 98 -6.30 -2.80 -3.34
C SER A 98 -5.47 -4.04 -3.64
N ALA A 99 -5.07 -4.24 -4.90
CA ALA A 99 -4.31 -5.42 -5.31
C ALA A 99 -3.72 -5.26 -6.71
N ASP A 100 -2.60 -5.93 -6.97
CA ASP A 100 -2.01 -6.08 -8.31
C ASP A 100 -2.86 -7.06 -9.15
N ILE A 101 -3.99 -6.59 -9.70
CA ILE A 101 -4.91 -7.40 -10.50
C ILE A 101 -4.59 -7.37 -12.00
N LEU A 102 -3.87 -6.36 -12.48
CA LEU A 102 -3.42 -6.28 -13.86
C LEU A 102 -2.05 -6.95 -14.07
N GLY A 103 -1.36 -7.29 -12.99
CA GLY A 103 -0.15 -8.12 -13.02
C GLY A 103 1.13 -7.37 -13.39
N ASP A 104 1.19 -6.08 -13.14
CA ASP A 104 2.35 -5.24 -13.42
C ASP A 104 3.13 -4.81 -12.17
N TRP A 105 2.84 -5.44 -11.01
CA TRP A 105 3.33 -5.24 -9.64
C TRP A 105 2.76 -4.01 -8.92
N ARG A 106 2.21 -3.05 -9.63
CA ARG A 106 1.51 -1.93 -9.01
C ARG A 106 0.07 -2.34 -8.73
N GLU A 107 -0.50 -1.73 -7.71
CA GLU A 107 -1.80 -2.14 -7.22
C GLU A 107 -2.91 -1.30 -7.87
N GLU A 108 -3.96 -1.95 -8.35
CA GLU A 108 -5.20 -1.28 -8.69
C GLU A 108 -6.00 -0.98 -7.43
N LEU A 109 -6.73 0.13 -7.49
CA LEU A 109 -7.65 0.55 -6.45
C LEU A 109 -9.09 0.37 -6.92
N ILE A 110 -9.88 -0.40 -6.18
CA ILE A 110 -11.33 -0.50 -6.39
C ILE A 110 -12.04 0.22 -5.26
N LEU A 111 -12.88 1.19 -5.63
CA LEU A 111 -13.75 1.90 -4.71
C LEU A 111 -15.21 1.75 -5.14
N ARG A 112 -16.11 1.83 -4.16
CA ARG A 112 -17.56 1.90 -4.42
C ARG A 112 -17.99 3.35 -4.64
N ALA A 113 -18.97 3.55 -5.50
CA ALA A 113 -19.60 4.85 -5.64
C ALA A 113 -20.39 5.22 -4.35
N GLU A 114 -20.52 6.51 -4.06
CA GLU A 114 -21.25 7.00 -2.90
C GLU A 114 -22.73 6.59 -2.92
N ASP A 115 -23.32 6.46 -4.11
CA ASP A 115 -24.69 5.98 -4.31
C ASP A 115 -24.86 4.46 -4.20
N ASN A 116 -23.78 3.71 -3.98
CA ASN A 116 -23.72 2.26 -3.89
C ASN A 116 -24.18 1.49 -5.14
N LYS A 117 -24.20 2.10 -6.31
CA LYS A 117 -24.66 1.45 -7.54
C LYS A 117 -23.56 0.92 -8.43
N SER A 118 -22.32 1.30 -8.18
CA SER A 118 -21.19 0.89 -9.00
C SER A 118 -19.89 0.74 -8.20
N LEU A 119 -18.97 -0.02 -8.76
CA LEU A 119 -17.57 -0.07 -8.40
C LEU A 119 -16.77 0.54 -9.54
N ARG A 120 -15.71 1.27 -9.21
CA ARG A 120 -14.72 1.75 -10.19
C ARG A 120 -13.37 1.17 -9.89
N ILE A 121 -12.69 0.74 -10.94
CA ILE A 121 -11.30 0.29 -10.90
C ILE A 121 -10.44 1.44 -11.39
N TYR A 122 -9.44 1.80 -10.60
CA TYR A 122 -8.43 2.78 -10.94
C TYR A 122 -7.10 2.06 -11.13
N ALA A 123 -6.49 2.24 -12.28
CA ALA A 123 -5.13 1.82 -12.57
C ALA A 123 -4.24 3.05 -12.67
N THR A 124 -2.97 2.87 -12.36
CA THR A 124 -1.99 3.95 -12.40
C THR A 124 -1.73 4.44 -13.82
N PRO A 125 -1.66 5.76 -14.06
CA PRO A 125 -1.24 6.33 -15.35
C PRO A 125 0.29 6.47 -15.47
N TYR A 126 1.05 6.20 -14.41
CA TYR A 126 2.49 6.41 -14.39
C TYR A 126 3.22 5.27 -15.08
N SER A 127 4.23 5.60 -15.88
CA SER A 127 5.14 4.61 -16.47
C SER A 127 6.22 4.21 -15.47
N THR A 128 6.72 2.98 -15.60
CA THR A 128 7.87 2.49 -14.84
C THR A 128 8.75 1.59 -15.70
N ASP A 129 10.06 1.69 -15.51
CA ASP A 129 11.04 0.79 -16.11
C ASP A 129 11.24 -0.49 -15.27
N ARG A 130 10.72 -0.53 -14.05
CA ARG A 130 10.80 -1.69 -13.17
C ARG A 130 9.91 -2.82 -13.70
N ARG A 131 10.48 -4.02 -13.79
CA ARG A 131 9.78 -5.24 -14.22
C ARG A 131 9.87 -6.29 -13.12
N LEU A 132 8.73 -6.64 -12.55
CA LEU A 132 8.58 -7.70 -11.56
C LEU A 132 7.53 -8.70 -12.03
N ALA A 133 7.59 -9.93 -11.51
CA ALA A 133 6.45 -10.83 -11.60
C ALA A 133 5.28 -10.24 -10.82
N THR A 134 4.06 -10.54 -11.24
CA THR A 134 2.86 -10.10 -10.49
C THR A 134 2.97 -10.50 -9.02
N LEU A 135 2.59 -9.57 -8.13
CA LEU A 135 2.57 -9.82 -6.69
C LEU A 135 1.59 -10.96 -6.31
N MET A 136 0.62 -11.24 -7.19
CA MET A 136 -0.31 -12.36 -7.03
C MET A 136 0.35 -13.74 -7.05
N HIS A 137 1.62 -13.86 -7.45
CA HIS A 137 2.40 -15.08 -7.29
C HIS A 137 2.82 -15.33 -5.83
N ASP A 138 2.87 -14.30 -5.01
CA ASP A 138 3.24 -14.42 -3.60
C ASP A 138 2.04 -14.90 -2.75
N PRO A 139 2.14 -16.07 -2.08
CA PRO A 139 1.06 -16.58 -1.25
C PRO A 139 0.70 -15.63 -0.09
N GLN A 140 1.68 -14.96 0.53
CA GLN A 140 1.42 -14.02 1.62
C GLN A 140 0.62 -12.81 1.11
N TYR A 141 1.00 -12.27 -0.05
CA TYR A 141 0.29 -11.16 -0.66
C TYR A 141 -1.18 -11.52 -0.93
N ARG A 142 -1.46 -12.70 -1.50
CA ARG A 142 -2.84 -13.17 -1.73
C ARG A 142 -3.64 -13.29 -0.42
N VAL A 143 -3.02 -13.79 0.64
CA VAL A 143 -3.68 -13.88 1.96
C VAL A 143 -3.93 -12.47 2.51
N SER A 144 -3.00 -11.54 2.35
CA SER A 144 -3.17 -10.14 2.75
C SER A 144 -4.33 -9.46 2.03
N ILE A 145 -4.49 -9.71 0.73
CA ILE A 145 -5.65 -9.24 -0.04
C ILE A 145 -6.95 -9.80 0.55
N ALA A 146 -6.98 -11.10 0.88
CA ALA A 146 -8.18 -11.76 1.39
C ALA A 146 -8.66 -11.15 2.72
N TRP A 147 -7.77 -10.67 3.57
CA TRP A 147 -8.15 -10.10 4.88
C TRP A 147 -8.24 -8.57 4.92
N GLN A 148 -7.93 -7.85 3.85
CA GLN A 148 -7.84 -6.38 3.89
C GLN A 148 -9.17 -5.69 4.25
N ASN A 149 -10.31 -6.37 4.16
CA ASN A 149 -11.63 -5.88 4.57
C ASN A 149 -12.11 -6.44 5.92
N THR A 150 -11.25 -7.13 6.66
CA THR A 150 -11.57 -7.57 8.04
C THR A 150 -11.29 -6.46 9.04
N ALA A 151 -11.72 -6.62 10.29
CA ALA A 151 -11.48 -5.63 11.35
C ALA A 151 -9.97 -5.41 11.56
N TYR A 152 -9.55 -4.16 11.80
CA TYR A 152 -8.14 -3.75 11.93
C TYR A 152 -7.29 -4.14 10.71
N ASN A 153 -7.88 -3.97 9.58
CA ASN A 153 -7.29 -4.21 8.28
C ASN A 153 -6.00 -3.43 8.05
N GLN A 154 -5.12 -4.01 7.25
CA GLN A 154 -3.85 -3.43 6.81
C GLN A 154 -3.76 -3.52 5.29
N PRO A 155 -2.91 -2.70 4.64
CA PRO A 155 -2.63 -2.87 3.23
C PRO A 155 -2.00 -4.24 2.97
N PRO A 156 -2.14 -4.79 1.76
CA PRO A 156 -1.46 -6.02 1.40
C PRO A 156 0.05 -5.90 1.53
N HIS A 157 0.69 -6.91 2.08
CA HIS A 157 2.15 -7.01 2.22
C HIS A 157 2.66 -8.27 1.53
N THR A 158 3.81 -8.14 0.88
CA THR A 158 4.54 -9.27 0.27
C THR A 158 5.35 -10.04 1.31
N SER A 159 5.72 -11.29 0.98
CA SER A 159 6.65 -12.08 1.79
C SER A 159 8.13 -11.68 1.62
N PHE A 160 8.40 -10.72 0.75
CA PHE A 160 9.70 -10.16 0.46
C PHE A 160 9.63 -8.64 0.54
N HIS A 161 10.77 -8.00 0.78
CA HIS A 161 10.83 -6.54 0.73
C HIS A 161 10.66 -6.05 -0.71
N LEU A 162 9.61 -5.27 -0.96
CA LEU A 162 9.39 -4.51 -2.17
C LEU A 162 9.49 -3.03 -1.79
N GLY A 163 10.60 -2.42 -2.14
CA GLY A 163 10.92 -1.06 -1.71
C GLY A 163 12.29 -0.63 -2.19
N ALA A 164 12.76 0.50 -1.70
CA ALA A 164 14.03 1.08 -2.08
C ALA A 164 15.21 0.11 -1.80
N GLY A 165 16.04 -0.12 -2.80
CA GLY A 165 17.20 -1.02 -2.69
C GLY A 165 16.88 -2.50 -2.69
N MET A 166 15.65 -2.90 -3.02
CA MET A 166 15.24 -4.31 -3.09
C MET A 166 16.09 -5.16 -4.02
N ARG A 167 16.22 -6.46 -3.69
CA ARG A 167 16.67 -7.48 -4.65
C ARG A 167 15.45 -8.00 -5.40
N THR A 168 15.49 -8.02 -6.73
CA THR A 168 14.40 -8.59 -7.52
C THR A 168 14.11 -10.03 -7.06
N PRO A 169 12.89 -10.33 -6.59
CA PRO A 169 12.53 -11.65 -6.12
C PRO A 169 12.54 -12.63 -7.30
N LYS A 170 12.89 -13.88 -7.02
CA LYS A 170 12.74 -14.94 -8.02
C LYS A 170 11.26 -15.19 -8.26
N PRO A 171 10.81 -15.34 -9.53
CA PRO A 171 9.45 -15.77 -9.80
C PRO A 171 9.13 -17.08 -9.07
N ALA A 172 7.91 -17.20 -8.54
CA ALA A 172 7.47 -18.43 -7.92
C ALA A 172 7.48 -19.58 -8.95
N ALA A 173 7.90 -20.77 -8.52
CA ALA A 173 7.82 -21.96 -9.36
C ALA A 173 6.36 -22.32 -9.64
N ILE A 174 5.97 -22.31 -10.91
CA ILE A 174 4.63 -22.73 -11.32
C ILE A 174 4.66 -24.25 -11.49
N VAL A 175 3.93 -24.96 -10.61
CA VAL A 175 3.76 -26.40 -10.72
C VAL A 175 2.40 -26.68 -11.40
N THR A 176 2.43 -27.15 -12.63
CA THR A 176 1.24 -27.61 -13.32
C THR A 176 1.07 -29.11 -13.09
N ARG A 177 -0.11 -29.55 -12.59
CA ARG A 177 -0.51 -30.97 -12.61
C ARG A 177 -1.31 -31.23 -13.89
N LYS A 178 -0.92 -32.26 -14.64
CA LYS A 178 -1.80 -32.77 -15.70
C LYS A 178 -3.08 -33.29 -15.00
N ALA A 179 -4.24 -32.87 -15.51
CA ALA A 179 -5.47 -33.48 -15.09
C ALA A 179 -5.39 -35.00 -15.41
N SER A 180 -5.58 -35.84 -14.41
CA SER A 180 -5.81 -37.28 -14.66
C SER A 180 -7.13 -37.39 -15.42
N GLN A 181 -7.07 -38.00 -16.60
CA GLN A 181 -8.26 -38.39 -17.37
C GLN A 181 -9.04 -39.47 -16.62
#